data_a5264a478edb17e645aa091e9f86751b
#
_entry.id   a5264a478edb17e645aa091e9f86751b
#
_cell.length_a   1.000
_cell.length_b   1.000
_cell.length_c   1.000
_cell.angle_alpha   90.00
_cell.angle_beta   90.00
_cell.angle_gamma   90.00
#
_symmetry.space_group_name_H-M   'P 1'
#
loop_
_entity.id
_entity.type
_entity.pdbx_description
1 polymer ?
#
loop_
_entity_poly.entity_id
_entity_poly.type
_entity_poly.pdbx_seq_one_letter_code
_entity_poly.pdbx_strand_id
1 'polypeptide(L)'
;MPFGDDVLTLKVAGKCFAFVFLRGDDLDAYLKCEPEYALQLRAHYEAITPARSHLNRQHWNSVYLDRGLPSAVILHLLRHSYRRVVAGLTRSQRAQLPPLPWDEELDSPLL
;
A
#
# COMPACT_ATOMS: atom_id res chain seq x y z
N MET A 1 -4.85 -5.15 19.29
CA MET A 1 -4.92 -4.60 17.92
C MET A 1 -6.35 -4.28 17.58
N PRO A 2 -6.59 -3.11 16.99
CA PRO A 2 -7.97 -2.69 16.72
C PRO A 2 -8.71 -3.58 15.72
N PHE A 3 -7.98 -4.33 14.91
CA PHE A 3 -8.59 -5.19 13.89
C PHE A 3 -8.54 -6.68 14.25
N GLY A 4 -8.02 -7.02 15.44
CA GLY A 4 -7.87 -8.41 15.85
C GLY A 4 -6.59 -9.05 15.29
N ASP A 5 -6.51 -10.37 15.47
CA ASP A 5 -5.27 -11.11 15.15
C ASP A 5 -5.12 -11.43 13.67
N ASP A 6 -6.16 -11.23 12.88
CA ASP A 6 -6.15 -11.57 11.45
C ASP A 6 -5.66 -10.43 10.56
N VAL A 7 -5.22 -9.34 11.15
CA VAL A 7 -4.77 -8.17 10.40
C VAL A 7 -3.32 -7.88 10.74
N LEU A 8 -2.50 -7.83 9.71
CA LEU A 8 -1.10 -7.44 9.82
C LEU A 8 -1.00 -5.96 9.46
N THR A 9 -0.51 -5.16 10.40
CA THR A 9 -0.35 -3.72 10.21
C THR A 9 1.13 -3.39 10.03
N LEU A 10 1.48 -2.78 8.90
CA LEU A 10 2.87 -2.41 8.61
C LEU A 10 3.03 -0.90 8.76
N LYS A 11 4.04 -0.50 9.52
CA LYS A 11 4.26 0.90 9.88
C LYS A 11 5.68 1.35 9.57
N VAL A 12 5.82 2.64 9.31
CA VAL A 12 7.11 3.32 9.22
C VAL A 12 7.03 4.59 10.05
N ALA A 13 7.99 4.79 10.95
CA ALA A 13 8.02 5.94 11.86
C ALA A 13 6.68 6.12 12.61
N GLY A 14 6.06 5.01 13.02
CA GLY A 14 4.79 5.02 13.72
C GLY A 14 3.55 5.21 12.87
N LYS A 15 3.71 5.41 11.56
CA LYS A 15 2.58 5.61 10.65
C LYS A 15 2.35 4.37 9.80
N CYS A 16 1.08 3.98 9.68
CA CYS A 16 0.72 2.79 8.93
C CYS A 16 0.77 3.06 7.42
N PHE A 17 1.41 2.14 6.68
CA PHE A 17 1.39 2.20 5.22
C PHE A 17 0.72 0.99 4.59
N ALA A 18 0.40 -0.04 5.37
CA ALA A 18 -0.31 -1.20 4.84
C ALA A 18 -1.09 -1.90 5.94
N PHE A 19 -2.29 -2.32 5.59
CA PHE A 19 -3.10 -3.25 6.39
C PHE A 19 -3.29 -4.49 5.54
N VAL A 20 -2.84 -5.65 6.02
CA VAL A 20 -2.98 -6.90 5.29
C VAL A 20 -3.98 -7.77 6.04
N PHE A 21 -5.07 -8.12 5.38
CA PHE A 21 -6.14 -8.91 5.97
C PHE A 21 -5.95 -10.37 5.58
N LEU A 22 -5.78 -11.23 6.58
CA LEU A 22 -5.40 -12.64 6.39
C LEU A 22 -6.55 -13.58 6.74
N ARG A 23 -7.78 -13.12 6.67
CA ARG A 23 -8.93 -13.89 7.13
C ARG A 23 -9.93 -14.14 6.01
N GLY A 24 -10.72 -15.20 6.18
CA GLY A 24 -11.77 -15.56 5.25
C GLY A 24 -11.22 -16.10 3.94
N ASP A 25 -12.01 -16.03 2.91
CA ASP A 25 -11.64 -16.51 1.59
C ASP A 25 -10.94 -15.43 0.76
N ASP A 26 -10.90 -14.20 1.27
CA ASP A 26 -10.28 -13.09 0.57
C ASP A 26 -9.00 -12.67 1.28
N LEU A 27 -7.91 -12.65 0.54
CA LEU A 27 -6.67 -12.03 1.00
C LEU A 27 -6.57 -10.67 0.34
N ASP A 28 -6.67 -9.61 1.13
CA ASP A 28 -6.55 -8.27 0.59
C ASP A 28 -5.67 -7.39 1.48
N ALA A 29 -5.15 -6.34 0.89
CA ALA A 29 -4.34 -5.37 1.58
C ALA A 29 -4.87 -3.98 1.26
N TYR A 30 -4.90 -3.10 2.27
CA TYR A 30 -5.15 -1.69 2.04
C TYR A 30 -3.79 -1.01 1.91
N LEU A 31 -3.56 -0.39 0.75
CA LEU A 31 -2.30 0.27 0.43
C LEU A 31 -2.57 1.72 0.06
N LYS A 32 -1.73 2.61 0.58
CA LYS A 32 -1.82 4.03 0.28
C LYS A 32 -1.28 4.30 -1.11
N CYS A 33 -1.90 5.25 -1.82
CA CYS A 33 -1.56 5.51 -3.20
C CYS A 33 -1.76 6.98 -3.54
N GLU A 34 -0.98 7.47 -4.48
CA GLU A 34 -1.21 8.80 -5.04
C GLU A 34 -2.58 8.79 -5.74
N PRO A 35 -3.44 9.84 -5.56
CA PRO A 35 -4.84 9.78 -6.00
C PRO A 35 -5.05 9.51 -7.48
N GLU A 36 -4.30 10.15 -8.37
CA GLU A 36 -4.46 9.90 -9.80
C GLU A 36 -4.02 8.51 -10.19
N TYR A 37 -2.93 8.06 -9.61
CA TYR A 37 -2.43 6.70 -9.84
C TYR A 37 -3.43 5.67 -9.31
N ALA A 38 -4.07 5.96 -8.18
CA ALA A 38 -5.10 5.09 -7.64
C ALA A 38 -6.25 4.89 -8.62
N LEU A 39 -6.70 5.95 -9.27
CA LEU A 39 -7.76 5.86 -10.26
C LEU A 39 -7.33 5.03 -11.49
N GLN A 40 -6.10 5.21 -11.94
CA GLN A 40 -5.56 4.43 -13.06
C GLN A 40 -5.49 2.95 -12.72
N LEU A 41 -5.06 2.62 -11.51
CA LEU A 41 -4.96 1.24 -11.06
C LEU A 41 -6.33 0.58 -10.99
N ARG A 42 -7.33 1.29 -10.46
CA ARG A 42 -8.69 0.76 -10.38
C ARG A 42 -9.30 0.51 -11.76
N ALA A 43 -8.97 1.37 -12.72
CA ALA A 43 -9.45 1.21 -14.08
C ALA A 43 -8.75 0.07 -14.82
N HIS A 44 -7.50 -0.21 -14.47
CA HIS A 44 -6.67 -1.19 -15.17
C HIS A 44 -6.78 -2.60 -14.58
N TYR A 45 -6.92 -2.71 -13.26
CA TYR A 45 -6.95 -4.01 -12.57
C TYR A 45 -8.26 -4.20 -11.82
N GLU A 46 -8.97 -5.28 -12.12
CA GLU A 46 -10.19 -5.62 -11.39
C GLU A 46 -9.92 -5.94 -9.92
N ALA A 47 -8.72 -6.44 -9.62
CA ALA A 47 -8.33 -6.79 -8.25
C ALA A 47 -8.02 -5.57 -7.39
N ILE A 48 -8.10 -4.36 -7.94
CA ILE A 48 -7.82 -3.12 -7.20
C ILE A 48 -9.07 -2.27 -7.17
N THR A 49 -9.56 -1.98 -5.96
CA THR A 49 -10.79 -1.23 -5.74
C THR A 49 -10.53 -0.15 -4.69
N PRO A 50 -11.44 0.83 -4.56
CA PRO A 50 -11.31 1.78 -3.45
C PRO A 50 -11.35 1.05 -2.10
N ALA A 51 -10.54 1.52 -1.15
CA ALA A 51 -10.55 0.93 0.18
C ALA A 51 -11.91 1.10 0.84
N ARG A 52 -12.29 0.10 1.61
CA ARG A 52 -13.52 0.15 2.41
C ARG A 52 -13.17 0.68 3.80
N SER A 53 -14.13 0.74 4.68
CA SER A 53 -13.99 1.18 6.06
C SER A 53 -13.75 2.69 6.13
N HIS A 54 -13.05 3.13 7.14
CA HIS A 54 -12.89 4.56 7.45
C HIS A 54 -11.74 5.23 6.71
N LEU A 55 -11.02 4.50 5.88
CA LEU A 55 -9.89 5.05 5.16
C LEU A 55 -10.33 5.95 4.01
N ASN A 56 -9.55 6.98 3.74
CA ASN A 56 -9.83 7.89 2.65
C ASN A 56 -9.65 7.19 1.30
N ARG A 57 -10.73 7.07 0.54
CA ARG A 57 -10.75 6.36 -0.74
C ARG A 57 -9.91 7.02 -1.82
N GLN A 58 -9.60 8.29 -1.69
CA GLN A 58 -8.73 8.98 -2.65
C GLN A 58 -7.28 8.54 -2.49
N HIS A 59 -6.89 8.13 -1.29
CA HIS A 59 -5.52 7.80 -0.95
C HIS A 59 -5.30 6.31 -0.67
N TRP A 60 -6.35 5.52 -0.54
CA TRP A 60 -6.24 4.12 -0.17
C TRP A 60 -6.97 3.22 -1.14
N ASN A 61 -6.30 2.18 -1.59
CA ASN A 61 -6.89 1.12 -2.41
C ASN A 61 -6.93 -0.17 -1.63
N SER A 62 -7.95 -0.98 -1.92
CA SER A 62 -8.00 -2.37 -1.54
C SER A 62 -7.39 -3.18 -2.68
N VAL A 63 -6.36 -3.95 -2.40
CA VAL A 63 -5.64 -4.76 -3.38
C VAL A 63 -5.81 -6.22 -3.01
N TYR A 64 -6.53 -6.97 -3.83
CA TYR A 64 -6.76 -8.39 -3.60
C TYR A 64 -5.53 -9.19 -4.03
N LEU A 65 -4.95 -9.94 -3.11
CA LEU A 65 -3.66 -10.60 -3.30
C LEU A 65 -3.76 -11.94 -4.01
N ASP A 66 -4.96 -12.51 -4.09
CA ASP A 66 -5.20 -13.84 -4.63
C ASP A 66 -6.12 -13.84 -5.87
N ARG A 67 -6.17 -12.72 -6.59
CA ARG A 67 -7.05 -12.57 -7.75
C ARG A 67 -6.29 -12.26 -9.04
N GLY A 68 -5.16 -12.91 -9.21
CA GLY A 68 -4.44 -12.86 -10.47
C GLY A 68 -3.48 -11.72 -10.68
N LEU A 69 -3.28 -10.85 -9.67
CA LEU A 69 -2.24 -9.83 -9.80
C LEU A 69 -0.86 -10.46 -9.76
N PRO A 70 0.04 -10.11 -10.69
CA PRO A 70 1.42 -10.57 -10.59
C PRO A 70 2.08 -10.10 -9.30
N SER A 71 2.94 -10.93 -8.73
CA SER A 71 3.67 -10.58 -7.51
C SER A 71 4.47 -9.29 -7.65
N ALA A 72 5.02 -9.05 -8.83
CA ALA A 72 5.77 -7.82 -9.09
C ALA A 72 4.91 -6.57 -8.95
N VAL A 73 3.65 -6.65 -9.39
CA VAL A 73 2.70 -5.54 -9.24
C VAL A 73 2.39 -5.30 -7.77
N ILE A 74 2.09 -6.38 -7.04
CA ILE A 74 1.78 -6.27 -5.60
C ILE A 74 2.96 -5.64 -4.85
N LEU A 75 4.16 -6.11 -5.12
CA LEU A 75 5.36 -5.61 -4.47
C LEU A 75 5.61 -4.14 -4.82
N HIS A 76 5.41 -3.76 -6.08
CA HIS A 76 5.54 -2.37 -6.51
C HIS A 76 4.56 -1.47 -5.76
N LEU A 77 3.31 -1.91 -5.62
CA LEU A 77 2.29 -1.11 -4.94
C LEU A 77 2.57 -1.00 -3.45
N LEU A 78 3.11 -2.05 -2.83
CA LEU A 78 3.53 -2.00 -1.43
C LEU A 78 4.64 -0.98 -1.23
N ARG A 79 5.63 -0.98 -2.10
CA ARG A 79 6.74 -0.01 -2.07
C ARG A 79 6.24 1.42 -2.31
N HIS A 80 5.31 1.57 -3.25
CA HIS A 80 4.69 2.87 -3.53
C HIS A 80 3.97 3.40 -2.28
N SER A 81 3.21 2.55 -1.61
CA SER A 81 2.51 2.92 -0.37
C SER A 81 3.50 3.38 0.70
N TYR A 82 4.58 2.65 0.88
CA TYR A 82 5.64 3.02 1.82
C TYR A 82 6.18 4.41 1.49
N ARG A 83 6.51 4.66 0.23
CA ARG A 83 7.03 5.96 -0.20
C ARG A 83 6.04 7.10 0.01
N ARG A 84 4.75 6.85 -0.19
CA ARG A 84 3.72 7.86 0.05
C ARG A 84 3.70 8.29 1.51
N VAL A 85 3.82 7.34 2.42
CA VAL A 85 3.85 7.65 3.86
C VAL A 85 5.15 8.36 4.22
N VAL A 86 6.28 7.89 3.71
CA VAL A 86 7.57 8.51 3.96
C VAL A 86 7.60 9.97 3.47
N ALA A 87 7.00 10.24 2.32
CA ALA A 87 6.93 11.60 1.79
C ALA A 87 6.19 12.57 2.70
N GLY A 88 5.28 12.06 3.53
CA GLY A 88 4.56 12.88 4.51
C GLY A 88 5.25 13.03 5.86
N LEU A 89 6.41 12.39 6.06
CA LEU A 89 7.14 12.51 7.31
C LEU A 89 7.91 13.83 7.38
N THR A 90 8.25 14.23 8.61
CA THR A 90 9.14 15.38 8.80
C THR A 90 10.53 15.05 8.27
N ARG A 91 11.33 16.08 8.00
CA ARG A 91 12.72 15.90 7.58
C ARG A 91 13.50 15.07 8.60
N SER A 92 13.29 15.36 9.89
CA SER A 92 13.95 14.65 10.97
C SER A 92 13.60 13.17 10.97
N GLN A 93 12.32 12.84 10.81
CA GLN A 93 11.87 11.45 10.77
C GLN A 93 12.46 10.72 9.58
N ARG A 94 12.48 11.36 8.40
CA ARG A 94 13.05 10.74 7.20
C ARG A 94 14.55 10.49 7.34
N ALA A 95 15.25 11.42 7.98
CA ALA A 95 16.70 11.28 8.15
C ALA A 95 17.08 10.08 9.02
N GLN A 96 16.17 9.61 9.88
CA GLN A 96 16.42 8.47 10.76
C GLN A 96 16.16 7.13 10.09
N LEU A 97 15.55 7.13 8.91
CA LEU A 97 15.24 5.88 8.22
C LEU A 97 16.48 5.34 7.50
N PRO A 98 16.71 4.02 7.56
CA PRO A 98 17.81 3.44 6.79
C PRO A 98 17.48 3.47 5.30
N PRO A 99 18.50 3.52 4.44
CA PRO A 99 18.27 3.39 3.00
C PRO A 99 17.73 2.00 2.70
N LEU A 100 16.83 1.92 1.73
CA LEU A 100 16.21 0.67 1.32
C LEU A 100 16.84 0.19 0.01
N PRO A 101 17.08 -1.11 -0.14
CA PRO A 101 17.77 -1.61 -1.34
C PRO A 101 16.95 -1.46 -2.62
N TRP A 102 15.64 -1.25 -2.51
CA TRP A 102 14.77 -1.11 -3.67
C TRP A 102 14.43 0.35 -4.01
N ASP A 103 15.01 1.33 -3.30
CA ASP A 103 14.69 2.74 -3.55
C ASP A 103 15.04 3.18 -4.97
N GLU A 104 16.10 2.65 -5.52
CA GLU A 104 16.54 2.99 -6.88
C GLU A 104 15.72 2.31 -7.97
N GLU A 105 14.92 1.32 -7.60
CA GLU A 105 14.17 0.51 -8.55
C GLU A 105 12.75 1.03 -8.81
N LEU A 106 12.35 2.10 -8.13
CA LEU A 106 10.96 2.56 -8.16
C LEU A 106 10.74 3.76 -9.07
N ASP A 107 11.43 3.82 -10.19
CA ASP A 107 11.36 4.98 -11.06
C ASP A 107 10.19 4.97 -12.01
N SER A 108 9.60 3.82 -12.26
CA SER A 108 8.51 3.71 -13.23
C SER A 108 7.33 2.96 -12.65
N PRO A 109 6.11 3.45 -12.86
CA PRO A 109 4.92 2.68 -12.53
C PRO A 109 4.80 1.47 -13.45
N LEU A 110 4.12 0.43 -12.99
CA LEU A 110 3.92 -0.79 -13.76
C LEU A 110 2.77 -0.70 -14.76
N LEU A 111 2.09 0.42 -14.79
CA LEU A 111 1.06 0.69 -15.78
C LEU A 111 1.67 1.19 -17.06
#